data_91e0228cccf4a87e8f7e07d457bfa8ab
#
_entry.id   91e0228cccf4a87e8f7e07d457bfa8ab
#
_cell.length_a   1.000
_cell.length_b   1.000
_cell.length_c   1.000
_cell.angle_alpha   90.00
_cell.angle_beta   90.00
_cell.angle_gamma   90.00
#
_symmetry.space_group_name_H-M   'P 1'
#
loop_
_entity.id
_entity.type
_entity.pdbx_description
1 polymer ?
#
loop_
_entity_poly.entity_id
_entity_poly.type
_entity_poly.pdbx_seq_one_letter_code
_entity_poly.pdbx_strand_id
1 'polypeptide(L)'
;MESERRCHVRAAHVYCRNIKDDNYAVDVKGANIEKGPVFFVPPKLPLHLSYKLFHSRIPMIEVQNLTRVFRTYKKIPGFWGGVKGLFKREFEENAAAKDISFTIAEGEFVGFLGPNGAGKTTTLKMLSGLIYPTSGQARVSGYDPTKRENAYRRLFALVLGQKNQLWWDLPAIESFQLLRAIYGIPHAEFKTTLDELVLLLDVGKKLNVMVRELSLGERMKMELIAALLHRPRVLFLDEPTIGLDVISQKAVRSFLREYNRKYRVTILLTSHYMADIKELCERVIVIHKGNKIYDGALDRLEAGSGSRKKILTFLPGDTSFPETWTSGHGETKRDPETGKFTVRTPSETIVAVSQEILSTGPVADITIEDVPLEDIIAELFTSNDAKSQPA
;
A
#
# COMPACT_ATOMS: atom_id res chain seq x y z
N MET A 1 3.52 -40.38 34.99
CA MET A 1 3.09 -39.01 35.29
C MET A 1 3.28 -38.25 33.99
N GLU A 2 2.20 -38.02 33.25
CA GLU A 2 2.17 -37.24 32.01
C GLU A 2 2.18 -35.76 32.36
N SER A 3 3.18 -35.03 31.90
CA SER A 3 3.22 -33.56 32.04
C SER A 3 2.53 -32.91 30.85
N GLU A 4 1.33 -32.39 31.03
CA GLU A 4 0.64 -31.54 30.04
C GLU A 4 1.18 -30.11 30.17
N ARG A 5 1.74 -29.55 29.08
CA ARG A 5 2.03 -28.13 28.99
C ARG A 5 0.94 -27.43 28.16
N ARG A 6 0.28 -26.42 28.75
CA ARG A 6 -0.73 -25.58 28.08
C ARG A 6 -0.03 -24.54 27.24
N CYS A 7 -0.26 -24.58 25.95
CA CYS A 7 0.06 -23.45 25.04
C CYS A 7 -1.23 -22.65 24.77
N HIS A 8 -1.24 -21.39 25.15
CA HIS A 8 -2.39 -20.51 24.88
C HIS A 8 -2.29 -19.93 23.47
N VAL A 9 -3.14 -20.42 22.56
CA VAL A 9 -3.44 -19.76 21.28
C VAL A 9 -4.84 -19.18 21.40
N ARG A 10 -5.01 -17.87 21.17
CA ARG A 10 -6.33 -17.21 21.23
C ARG A 10 -7.25 -17.83 20.18
N ALA A 11 -8.28 -18.57 20.62
CA ALA A 11 -9.41 -19.13 19.91
C ALA A 11 -9.48 -20.66 19.69
N ALA A 12 -8.45 -21.46 20.10
CA ALA A 12 -8.58 -22.92 20.17
C ALA A 12 -7.73 -23.47 21.31
N HIS A 13 -8.23 -24.46 22.06
CA HIS A 13 -7.42 -25.14 23.05
C HIS A 13 -6.57 -26.20 22.36
N VAL A 14 -5.28 -25.93 22.23
CA VAL A 14 -4.30 -26.88 21.68
C VAL A 14 -3.64 -27.60 22.82
N TYR A 15 -3.76 -28.94 22.86
CA TYR A 15 -3.08 -29.79 23.84
C TYR A 15 -1.94 -30.53 23.13
N CYS A 16 -0.72 -30.38 23.65
CA CYS A 16 0.41 -31.18 23.22
C CYS A 16 0.58 -32.36 24.16
N ARG A 17 0.43 -33.60 23.68
CA ARG A 17 0.76 -34.82 24.43
C ARG A 17 2.12 -35.33 24.02
N ASN A 18 2.96 -35.63 25.01
CA ASN A 18 4.23 -36.31 24.78
C ASN A 18 3.96 -37.80 24.61
N ILE A 19 4.28 -38.37 23.46
CA ILE A 19 4.15 -39.80 23.17
C ILE A 19 5.56 -40.33 23.03
N LYS A 20 6.13 -40.79 24.15
CA LYS A 20 7.45 -41.45 24.25
C LYS A 20 8.46 -41.11 23.15
N ASP A 21 9.66 -40.72 23.59
CA ASP A 21 10.83 -40.43 22.73
C ASP A 21 10.75 -39.19 21.86
N ASP A 22 10.57 -37.99 22.51
CA ASP A 22 10.63 -36.64 21.88
C ASP A 22 9.70 -36.38 20.68
N ASN A 23 8.65 -37.17 20.49
CA ASN A 23 7.59 -36.94 19.53
C ASN A 23 6.36 -36.32 20.19
N TYR A 24 5.82 -35.25 19.60
CA TYR A 24 4.62 -34.56 20.07
C TYR A 24 3.48 -34.71 19.06
N ALA A 25 2.30 -35.13 19.53
CA ALA A 25 1.06 -35.07 18.75
C ALA A 25 0.26 -33.82 19.17
N VAL A 26 -0.27 -33.11 18.21
CA VAL A 26 -1.10 -31.92 18.44
C VAL A 26 -2.55 -32.31 18.24
N ASP A 27 -3.36 -32.20 19.31
CA ASP A 27 -4.79 -32.44 19.28
C ASP A 27 -5.53 -31.07 19.40
N VAL A 28 -6.40 -30.76 18.46
CA VAL A 28 -7.17 -29.52 18.42
C VAL A 28 -8.62 -29.85 18.76
N LYS A 29 -9.04 -29.60 19.99
CA LYS A 29 -10.44 -29.75 20.40
C LYS A 29 -11.24 -28.48 20.07
N GLY A 30 -12.27 -28.63 19.24
CA GLY A 30 -13.24 -27.55 18.96
C GLY A 30 -13.49 -27.23 17.49
N ALA A 31 -12.86 -27.93 16.55
CA ALA A 31 -13.23 -27.88 15.14
C ALA A 31 -13.71 -29.25 14.68
N ASN A 32 -14.92 -29.34 14.13
CA ASN A 32 -15.38 -30.52 13.39
C ASN A 32 -14.50 -30.66 12.13
N ILE A 33 -13.41 -31.41 12.25
CA ILE A 33 -12.59 -31.79 11.12
C ILE A 33 -12.70 -33.29 10.96
N GLU A 34 -13.37 -33.74 9.92
CA GLU A 34 -13.28 -35.10 9.43
C GLU A 34 -11.80 -35.44 9.14
N LYS A 35 -11.40 -36.63 9.53
CA LYS A 35 -10.05 -37.23 9.53
C LYS A 35 -9.15 -36.72 8.40
N GLY A 36 -8.33 -35.71 8.67
CA GLY A 36 -7.22 -35.26 7.83
C GLY A 36 -5.90 -35.93 8.23
N PRO A 37 -4.87 -35.98 7.38
CA PRO A 37 -3.64 -36.68 7.62
C PRO A 37 -2.86 -36.10 8.81
N VAL A 38 -2.36 -36.99 9.67
CA VAL A 38 -1.45 -36.64 10.76
C VAL A 38 -0.08 -36.30 10.16
N PHE A 39 0.33 -35.04 10.24
CA PHE A 39 1.65 -34.63 9.78
C PHE A 39 2.71 -34.94 10.83
N PHE A 40 3.67 -35.81 10.48
CA PHE A 40 4.87 -36.06 11.25
C PHE A 40 5.86 -34.92 11.11
N VAL A 41 6.25 -34.29 12.22
CA VAL A 41 7.31 -33.27 12.25
C VAL A 41 8.63 -33.95 12.69
N PRO A 42 9.70 -33.87 11.90
CA PRO A 42 10.98 -34.49 12.28
C PRO A 42 11.64 -33.77 13.49
N PRO A 43 12.31 -34.52 14.40
CA PRO A 43 12.70 -34.01 15.72
C PRO A 43 13.94 -33.11 15.80
N LYS A 44 14.38 -32.46 14.73
CA LYS A 44 15.59 -31.62 14.71
C LYS A 44 15.45 -30.26 14.06
N LEU A 45 14.24 -29.68 14.03
CA LEU A 45 14.13 -28.27 13.62
C LEU A 45 14.26 -27.35 14.84
N PRO A 46 15.14 -26.33 14.81
CA PRO A 46 15.22 -25.37 15.91
C PRO A 46 13.87 -24.65 16.05
N LEU A 47 13.42 -24.43 17.28
CA LEU A 47 12.11 -23.86 17.65
C LEU A 47 11.73 -22.60 16.86
N HIS A 48 12.69 -21.77 16.47
CA HIS A 48 12.46 -20.58 15.67
C HIS A 48 12.14 -20.86 14.19
N LEU A 49 12.58 -22.01 13.63
CA LEU A 49 12.19 -22.44 12.28
C LEU A 49 10.83 -23.15 12.28
N SER A 50 10.53 -23.93 13.32
CA SER A 50 9.22 -24.55 13.52
C SER A 50 8.13 -23.48 13.61
N TYR A 51 8.40 -22.37 14.33
CA TYR A 51 7.48 -21.24 14.44
C TYR A 51 7.22 -20.54 13.10
N LYS A 52 8.22 -20.50 12.21
CA LYS A 52 8.06 -19.93 10.84
C LYS A 52 7.30 -20.85 9.88
N LEU A 53 7.39 -22.17 10.03
CA LEU A 53 6.74 -23.14 9.12
C LEU A 53 5.27 -23.39 9.47
N PHE A 54 4.87 -23.27 10.75
CA PHE A 54 3.49 -23.50 11.20
C PHE A 54 2.61 -22.24 11.20
N HIS A 55 3.17 -21.05 11.02
CA HIS A 55 2.38 -19.87 10.71
C HIS A 55 2.16 -19.82 9.18
N SER A 56 1.26 -20.64 8.65
CA SER A 56 0.44 -20.23 7.53
C SER A 56 -0.26 -18.96 8.01
N ARG A 57 0.33 -17.80 7.69
CA ARG A 57 -0.17 -16.49 8.12
C ARG A 57 -1.59 -16.40 7.60
N ILE A 58 -2.58 -16.53 8.50
CA ILE A 58 -3.97 -16.27 8.17
C ILE A 58 -3.94 -14.86 7.56
N PRO A 59 -4.35 -14.70 6.28
CA PRO A 59 -4.26 -13.41 5.64
C PRO A 59 -5.13 -12.40 6.41
N MET A 60 -4.57 -11.23 6.72
CA MET A 60 -5.33 -10.15 7.31
C MET A 60 -6.34 -9.58 6.31
N ILE A 61 -5.94 -9.50 5.04
CA ILE A 61 -6.81 -9.09 3.93
C ILE A 61 -6.72 -10.17 2.86
N GLU A 62 -7.87 -10.64 2.42
CA GLU A 62 -8.01 -11.61 1.34
C GLU A 62 -9.02 -11.07 0.32
N VAL A 63 -8.61 -11.00 -0.93
CA VAL A 63 -9.41 -10.49 -2.05
C VAL A 63 -9.41 -11.53 -3.15
N GLN A 64 -10.61 -11.92 -3.61
CA GLN A 64 -10.77 -12.93 -4.64
C GLN A 64 -11.72 -12.41 -5.73
N ASN A 65 -11.19 -12.27 -6.95
CA ASN A 65 -11.91 -11.90 -8.16
C ASN A 65 -12.79 -10.64 -8.00
N LEU A 66 -12.30 -9.67 -7.20
CA LEU A 66 -13.06 -8.49 -6.80
C LEU A 66 -13.27 -7.57 -8.00
N THR A 67 -14.54 -7.33 -8.33
CA THR A 67 -14.92 -6.51 -9.48
C THR A 67 -15.91 -5.43 -9.08
N ARG A 68 -15.72 -4.22 -9.61
CA ARG A 68 -16.69 -3.13 -9.48
C ARG A 68 -16.89 -2.42 -10.80
N VAL A 69 -18.11 -2.48 -11.30
CA VAL A 69 -18.59 -1.76 -12.49
C VAL A 69 -19.51 -0.64 -12.05
N PHE A 70 -19.23 0.58 -12.48
CA PHE A 70 -20.11 1.73 -12.32
C PHE A 70 -20.89 1.93 -13.64
N ARG A 71 -22.18 2.14 -13.52
CA ARG A 71 -23.04 2.51 -14.65
C ARG A 71 -23.32 4.00 -14.57
N THR A 72 -22.82 4.75 -15.54
CA THR A 72 -23.07 6.19 -15.68
C THR A 72 -24.00 6.44 -16.85
N TYR A 73 -24.96 7.34 -16.65
CA TYR A 73 -25.87 7.74 -17.72
C TYR A 73 -25.13 8.68 -18.68
N LYS A 74 -25.08 8.32 -19.97
CA LYS A 74 -24.54 9.18 -21.02
C LYS A 74 -25.54 10.29 -21.35
N LYS A 75 -25.28 11.51 -20.84
CA LYS A 75 -26.10 12.66 -21.18
C LYS A 75 -25.90 13.01 -22.64
N ILE A 76 -26.96 12.94 -23.44
CA ILE A 76 -26.93 13.44 -24.80
C ILE A 76 -27.15 14.96 -24.72
N PRO A 77 -26.23 15.80 -25.20
CA PRO A 77 -26.38 17.25 -25.13
C PRO A 77 -27.51 17.74 -26.03
N GLY A 78 -28.20 18.82 -25.63
CA GLY A 78 -29.27 19.46 -26.36
C GLY A 78 -30.69 19.11 -25.88
N PHE A 79 -31.63 20.02 -26.16
CA PHE A 79 -33.05 19.89 -25.74
C PHE A 79 -33.68 18.58 -26.22
N TRP A 80 -33.48 18.21 -27.48
CA TRP A 80 -33.98 16.96 -28.07
C TRP A 80 -33.27 15.70 -27.48
N GLY A 81 -32.01 15.88 -27.06
CA GLY A 81 -31.27 14.81 -26.34
C GLY A 81 -31.91 14.50 -24.97
N GLY A 82 -32.39 15.52 -24.28
CA GLY A 82 -33.11 15.37 -23.02
C GLY A 82 -34.42 14.60 -23.17
N VAL A 83 -35.21 14.91 -24.20
CA VAL A 83 -36.48 14.21 -24.51
C VAL A 83 -36.23 12.76 -24.91
N LYS A 84 -35.22 12.49 -25.77
CA LYS A 84 -34.85 11.13 -26.18
C LYS A 84 -34.31 10.30 -25.00
N GLY A 85 -33.60 10.93 -24.06
CA GLY A 85 -33.08 10.30 -22.84
C GLY A 85 -34.13 9.87 -21.83
N LEU A 86 -35.34 10.41 -21.90
CA LEU A 86 -36.49 9.97 -21.11
C LEU A 86 -37.03 8.57 -21.57
N PHE A 87 -36.94 8.29 -22.87
CA PHE A 87 -37.44 7.04 -23.46
C PHE A 87 -36.34 5.97 -23.68
N LYS A 88 -35.09 6.38 -23.90
CA LYS A 88 -33.97 5.43 -24.13
C LYS A 88 -32.73 5.95 -23.41
N ARG A 89 -32.46 5.38 -22.24
CA ARG A 89 -31.25 5.68 -21.45
C ARG A 89 -30.09 4.81 -21.92
N GLU A 90 -29.07 5.42 -22.46
CA GLU A 90 -27.80 4.74 -22.75
C GLU A 90 -26.92 4.81 -21.50
N PHE A 91 -26.46 3.64 -21.03
CA PHE A 91 -25.56 3.56 -19.91
C PHE A 91 -24.16 3.21 -20.43
N GLU A 92 -23.20 3.94 -19.93
CA GLU A 92 -21.78 3.62 -20.11
C GLU A 92 -21.29 2.86 -18.86
N GLU A 93 -20.75 1.69 -19.06
CA GLU A 93 -20.19 0.87 -17.99
C GLU A 93 -18.69 1.17 -17.85
N ASN A 94 -18.29 1.64 -16.67
CA ASN A 94 -16.90 1.84 -16.32
C ASN A 94 -16.51 0.85 -15.23
N ALA A 95 -15.68 -0.12 -15.58
CA ALA A 95 -15.16 -1.10 -14.64
C ALA A 95 -13.94 -0.54 -13.91
N ALA A 96 -14.16 -0.01 -12.72
CA ALA A 96 -13.12 0.57 -11.87
C ALA A 96 -12.20 -0.49 -11.22
N ALA A 97 -12.69 -1.71 -11.03
CA ALA A 97 -11.91 -2.87 -10.60
C ALA A 97 -12.37 -4.08 -11.41
N LYS A 98 -11.44 -4.89 -11.91
CA LYS A 98 -11.71 -6.04 -12.78
C LYS A 98 -10.91 -7.23 -12.25
N ASP A 99 -11.61 -8.19 -11.67
CA ASP A 99 -11.04 -9.49 -11.26
C ASP A 99 -9.75 -9.37 -10.41
N ILE A 100 -9.74 -8.42 -9.46
CA ILE A 100 -8.59 -8.18 -8.61
C ILE A 100 -8.51 -9.27 -7.53
N SER A 101 -7.36 -9.94 -7.43
CA SER A 101 -7.10 -10.96 -6.41
C SER A 101 -5.75 -10.74 -5.77
N PHE A 102 -5.69 -10.67 -4.42
CA PHE A 102 -4.46 -10.57 -3.64
C PHE A 102 -4.71 -10.93 -2.17
N THR A 103 -3.65 -11.18 -1.45
CA THR A 103 -3.68 -11.39 0.01
C THR A 103 -2.66 -10.50 0.69
N ILE A 104 -2.95 -10.01 1.90
CA ILE A 104 -2.02 -9.22 2.71
C ILE A 104 -1.93 -9.89 4.09
N ALA A 105 -0.71 -10.12 4.57
CA ALA A 105 -0.47 -10.72 5.87
C ALA A 105 -0.65 -9.73 7.02
N GLU A 106 -0.81 -10.23 8.25
CA GLU A 106 -0.89 -9.38 9.45
C GLU A 106 0.41 -8.61 9.66
N GLY A 107 0.28 -7.30 9.91
CA GLY A 107 1.40 -6.38 10.14
C GLY A 107 2.18 -5.98 8.89
N GLU A 108 1.76 -6.42 7.71
CA GLU A 108 2.39 -6.06 6.43
C GLU A 108 2.05 -4.61 6.05
N PHE A 109 3.03 -3.87 5.53
CA PHE A 109 2.85 -2.54 4.98
C PHE A 109 2.96 -2.62 3.46
N VAL A 110 1.83 -2.49 2.76
CA VAL A 110 1.73 -2.72 1.31
C VAL A 110 1.38 -1.43 0.59
N GLY A 111 2.15 -1.10 -0.45
CA GLY A 111 1.85 -0.03 -1.39
C GLY A 111 0.85 -0.49 -2.46
N PHE A 112 -0.20 0.29 -2.70
CA PHE A 112 -1.22 0.02 -3.71
C PHE A 112 -1.16 1.08 -4.80
N LEU A 113 -0.49 0.80 -5.90
CA LEU A 113 -0.04 1.76 -6.89
C LEU A 113 -0.86 1.70 -8.18
N GLY A 114 -0.84 2.79 -8.93
CA GLY A 114 -1.49 2.87 -10.23
C GLY A 114 -1.84 4.31 -10.60
N PRO A 115 -2.12 4.61 -11.87
CA PRO A 115 -2.50 5.94 -12.32
C PRO A 115 -3.86 6.37 -11.75
N ASN A 116 -4.20 7.64 -11.94
CA ASN A 116 -5.54 8.14 -11.59
C ASN A 116 -6.61 7.38 -12.37
N GLY A 117 -7.68 7.00 -11.68
CA GLY A 117 -8.75 6.19 -12.27
C GLY A 117 -8.45 4.69 -12.38
N ALA A 118 -7.27 4.20 -11.97
CA ALA A 118 -6.93 2.78 -12.01
C ALA A 118 -7.77 1.89 -11.06
N GLY A 119 -8.52 2.49 -10.10
CA GLY A 119 -9.39 1.77 -9.19
C GLY A 119 -8.89 1.69 -7.74
N LYS A 120 -7.79 2.37 -7.39
CA LYS A 120 -7.18 2.37 -6.04
C LYS A 120 -8.19 2.69 -4.94
N THR A 121 -8.72 3.90 -4.94
CA THR A 121 -9.72 4.38 -3.97
C THR A 121 -10.98 3.52 -3.98
N THR A 122 -11.41 3.02 -5.14
CA THR A 122 -12.57 2.13 -5.25
C THR A 122 -12.33 0.81 -4.53
N THR A 123 -11.14 0.24 -4.67
CA THR A 123 -10.75 -0.99 -3.97
C THR A 123 -10.72 -0.76 -2.45
N LEU A 124 -10.10 0.32 -1.96
CA LEU A 124 -10.12 0.66 -0.53
C LEU A 124 -11.56 0.84 0.00
N LYS A 125 -12.43 1.48 -0.76
CA LYS A 125 -13.85 1.64 -0.40
C LYS A 125 -14.62 0.33 -0.39
N MET A 126 -14.28 -0.64 -1.24
CA MET A 126 -14.86 -1.98 -1.17
C MET A 126 -14.38 -2.74 0.07
N LEU A 127 -13.08 -2.68 0.36
CA LEU A 127 -12.49 -3.29 1.55
C LEU A 127 -13.00 -2.66 2.85
N SER A 128 -13.33 -1.39 2.88
CA SER A 128 -13.94 -0.73 4.04
C SER A 128 -15.47 -0.91 4.13
N GLY A 129 -16.09 -1.58 3.16
CA GLY A 129 -17.55 -1.78 3.11
C GLY A 129 -18.35 -0.53 2.74
N LEU A 130 -17.69 0.55 2.29
CA LEU A 130 -18.37 1.77 1.80
C LEU A 130 -19.05 1.54 0.45
N ILE A 131 -18.46 0.70 -0.39
CA ILE A 131 -18.99 0.34 -1.71
C ILE A 131 -19.13 -1.18 -1.79
N TYR A 132 -20.23 -1.66 -2.35
CA TYR A 132 -20.42 -3.08 -2.62
C TYR A 132 -19.70 -3.48 -3.92
N PRO A 133 -19.01 -4.63 -3.98
CA PRO A 133 -18.51 -5.18 -5.23
C PRO A 133 -19.68 -5.57 -6.16
N THR A 134 -19.44 -5.58 -7.46
CA THR A 134 -20.37 -6.12 -8.47
C THR A 134 -20.29 -7.65 -8.49
N SER A 135 -19.08 -8.20 -8.32
CA SER A 135 -18.80 -9.64 -8.19
C SER A 135 -17.49 -9.86 -7.43
N GLY A 136 -17.19 -11.11 -7.09
CA GLY A 136 -16.06 -11.48 -6.27
C GLY A 136 -16.32 -11.26 -4.79
N GLN A 137 -15.30 -11.49 -3.96
CA GLN A 137 -15.41 -11.37 -2.51
C GLN A 137 -14.15 -10.82 -1.89
N ALA A 138 -14.29 -10.22 -0.71
CA ALA A 138 -13.19 -9.80 0.12
C ALA A 138 -13.42 -10.22 1.57
N ARG A 139 -12.33 -10.53 2.27
CA ARG A 139 -12.31 -10.75 3.72
C ARG A 139 -11.24 -9.89 4.35
N VAL A 140 -11.57 -9.23 5.44
CA VAL A 140 -10.63 -8.43 6.22
C VAL A 140 -10.69 -8.91 7.66
N SER A 141 -9.60 -9.45 8.18
CA SER A 141 -9.56 -10.11 9.49
C SER A 141 -10.67 -11.18 9.67
N GLY A 142 -11.00 -11.90 8.58
CA GLY A 142 -12.06 -12.91 8.53
C GLY A 142 -13.49 -12.37 8.31
N TYR A 143 -13.72 -11.06 8.43
CA TYR A 143 -15.03 -10.42 8.22
C TYR A 143 -15.28 -10.13 6.74
N ASP A 144 -16.54 -10.22 6.35
CA ASP A 144 -17.02 -9.75 5.06
C ASP A 144 -17.36 -8.24 5.16
N PRO A 145 -16.63 -7.35 4.45
CA PRO A 145 -16.88 -5.91 4.52
C PRO A 145 -18.29 -5.49 4.13
N THR A 146 -18.96 -6.27 3.26
CA THR A 146 -20.30 -5.95 2.77
C THR A 146 -21.36 -6.06 3.84
N LYS A 147 -21.14 -6.88 4.86
CA LYS A 147 -22.04 -7.05 6.00
C LYS A 147 -22.04 -5.88 6.96
N ARG A 148 -20.98 -5.05 6.93
CA ARG A 148 -20.84 -3.83 7.75
C ARG A 148 -21.07 -4.06 9.24
N GLU A 149 -20.64 -5.21 9.75
CA GLU A 149 -20.78 -5.58 11.16
C GLU A 149 -20.06 -4.56 12.07
N ASN A 150 -20.62 -4.26 13.24
CA ASN A 150 -20.01 -3.32 14.17
C ASN A 150 -18.64 -3.80 14.66
N ALA A 151 -18.46 -5.12 14.83
CA ALA A 151 -17.18 -5.71 15.16
C ALA A 151 -16.14 -5.42 14.07
N TYR A 152 -16.51 -5.54 12.79
CA TYR A 152 -15.66 -5.20 11.67
C TYR A 152 -15.27 -3.73 11.66
N ARG A 153 -16.23 -2.80 11.85
CA ARG A 153 -15.99 -1.35 11.83
C ARG A 153 -14.98 -0.90 12.90
N ARG A 154 -14.84 -1.64 14.00
CA ARG A 154 -13.85 -1.39 15.05
C ARG A 154 -12.45 -1.92 14.73
N LEU A 155 -12.32 -2.78 13.72
CA LEU A 155 -11.05 -3.41 13.36
C LEU A 155 -10.22 -2.61 12.37
N PHE A 156 -10.84 -1.69 11.64
CA PHE A 156 -10.14 -0.91 10.63
C PHE A 156 -10.36 0.59 10.81
N ALA A 157 -9.44 1.36 10.23
CA ALA A 157 -9.63 2.77 9.96
C ALA A 157 -9.36 3.06 8.47
N LEU A 158 -10.02 4.09 7.95
CA LEU A 158 -9.84 4.57 6.58
C LEU A 158 -9.56 6.08 6.63
N VAL A 159 -8.39 6.50 6.17
CA VAL A 159 -8.02 7.92 6.01
C VAL A 159 -8.01 8.23 4.52
N LEU A 160 -8.76 9.28 4.13
CA LEU A 160 -8.83 9.78 2.76
C LEU A 160 -8.17 11.16 2.72
N GLY A 161 -6.99 11.29 2.09
CA GLY A 161 -6.19 12.51 2.13
C GLY A 161 -6.90 13.78 1.66
N GLN A 162 -7.92 13.63 0.82
CA GLN A 162 -8.71 14.76 0.31
C GLN A 162 -10.05 14.97 1.04
N LYS A 163 -10.35 14.17 2.08
CA LYS A 163 -11.62 14.26 2.83
C LYS A 163 -11.36 14.34 4.30
N ASN A 164 -11.94 15.37 4.92
CA ASN A 164 -11.85 15.56 6.35
C ASN A 164 -12.85 14.65 7.07
N GLN A 165 -12.42 14.03 8.16
CA GLN A 165 -13.26 13.29 9.11
C GLN A 165 -13.54 14.15 10.36
N LEU A 166 -12.70 15.13 10.62
CA LEU A 166 -12.83 16.05 11.73
C LEU A 166 -13.81 17.18 11.42
N TRP A 167 -14.52 17.64 12.44
CA TRP A 167 -15.42 18.80 12.29
C TRP A 167 -14.64 20.09 12.09
N TRP A 168 -14.92 20.73 10.96
CA TRP A 168 -14.19 21.88 10.45
C TRP A 168 -14.17 23.09 11.40
N ASP A 169 -15.32 23.36 12.06
CA ASP A 169 -15.53 24.50 12.94
C ASP A 169 -15.32 24.19 14.44
N LEU A 170 -14.79 23.03 14.76
CA LEU A 170 -14.48 22.62 16.13
C LEU A 170 -12.98 22.35 16.30
N PRO A 171 -12.44 22.52 17.52
CA PRO A 171 -11.12 22.00 17.86
C PRO A 171 -11.04 20.49 17.67
N ALA A 172 -9.86 19.98 17.27
CA ALA A 172 -9.67 18.55 17.01
C ALA A 172 -10.01 17.70 18.26
N ILE A 173 -9.74 18.19 19.45
CA ILE A 173 -10.02 17.49 20.71
C ILE A 173 -11.52 17.16 20.87
N GLU A 174 -12.41 18.02 20.42
CA GLU A 174 -13.87 17.79 20.48
C GLU A 174 -14.28 16.63 19.56
N SER A 175 -13.69 16.58 18.34
CA SER A 175 -13.88 15.46 17.44
C SER A 175 -13.37 14.16 18.06
N PHE A 176 -12.24 14.19 18.77
CA PHE A 176 -11.69 13.01 19.44
C PHE A 176 -12.58 12.53 20.58
N GLN A 177 -13.17 13.44 21.37
CA GLN A 177 -14.13 13.09 22.42
C GLN A 177 -15.38 12.40 21.86
N LEU A 178 -15.88 12.88 20.72
CA LEU A 178 -17.01 12.23 20.07
C LEU A 178 -16.63 10.85 19.54
N LEU A 179 -15.47 10.70 18.89
CA LEU A 179 -14.97 9.39 18.44
C LEU A 179 -14.81 8.41 19.61
N ARG A 180 -14.32 8.90 20.78
CA ARG A 180 -14.29 8.10 22.00
C ARG A 180 -15.67 7.55 22.35
N ALA A 181 -16.71 8.39 22.29
CA ALA A 181 -18.08 7.98 22.59
C ALA A 181 -18.63 6.99 21.54
N ILE A 182 -18.41 7.27 20.25
CA ILE A 182 -18.85 6.42 19.13
C ILE A 182 -18.24 5.02 19.22
N TYR A 183 -16.93 4.94 19.48
CA TYR A 183 -16.23 3.66 19.61
C TYR A 183 -16.35 3.02 21.00
N GLY A 184 -16.94 3.73 21.98
CA GLY A 184 -17.10 3.26 23.34
C GLY A 184 -15.74 3.02 24.05
N ILE A 185 -14.76 3.90 23.81
CA ILE A 185 -13.42 3.77 24.38
C ILE A 185 -13.45 4.24 25.83
N PRO A 186 -12.98 3.42 26.82
CA PRO A 186 -12.88 3.84 28.20
C PRO A 186 -12.00 5.10 28.36
N HIS A 187 -12.34 5.99 29.29
CA HIS A 187 -11.65 7.28 29.42
C HIS A 187 -10.15 7.14 29.68
N ALA A 188 -9.74 6.19 30.52
CA ALA A 188 -8.33 5.95 30.81
C ALA A 188 -7.55 5.46 29.57
N GLU A 189 -8.14 4.57 28.79
CA GLU A 189 -7.53 4.07 27.55
C GLU A 189 -7.46 5.16 26.48
N PHE A 190 -8.53 5.95 26.33
CA PHE A 190 -8.56 7.09 25.44
C PHE A 190 -7.45 8.09 25.77
N LYS A 191 -7.34 8.48 27.05
CA LYS A 191 -6.31 9.42 27.49
C LYS A 191 -4.90 8.90 27.18
N THR A 192 -4.61 7.66 27.55
CA THR A 192 -3.29 7.05 27.29
C THR A 192 -2.97 7.00 25.79
N THR A 193 -3.94 6.60 24.96
CA THR A 193 -3.75 6.51 23.52
C THR A 193 -3.61 7.89 22.87
N LEU A 194 -4.43 8.85 23.32
CA LEU A 194 -4.35 10.22 22.82
C LEU A 194 -3.02 10.87 23.16
N ASP A 195 -2.59 10.79 24.43
CA ASP A 195 -1.32 11.37 24.88
C ASP A 195 -0.13 10.80 24.11
N GLU A 196 -0.13 9.50 23.85
CA GLU A 196 0.89 8.83 23.04
C GLU A 196 0.90 9.34 21.60
N LEU A 197 -0.24 9.36 20.92
CA LEU A 197 -0.34 9.79 19.52
C LEU A 197 0.00 11.27 19.35
N VAL A 198 -0.41 12.10 20.29
CA VAL A 198 -0.10 13.54 20.34
C VAL A 198 1.41 13.77 20.47
N LEU A 199 2.07 12.97 21.33
CA LEU A 199 3.53 13.04 21.49
C LEU A 199 4.26 12.61 20.22
N LEU A 200 3.86 11.47 19.62
CA LEU A 200 4.49 10.93 18.41
C LEU A 200 4.35 11.85 17.20
N LEU A 201 3.25 12.58 17.09
CA LEU A 201 2.98 13.49 15.97
C LEU A 201 3.35 14.94 16.26
N ASP A 202 3.78 15.24 17.47
CA ASP A 202 4.15 16.60 17.94
C ASP A 202 3.07 17.65 17.62
N VAL A 203 1.85 17.42 18.14
CA VAL A 203 0.69 18.30 17.89
C VAL A 203 0.01 18.81 19.17
N GLY A 204 0.62 18.64 20.33
CA GLY A 204 0.01 18.98 21.63
C GLY A 204 -0.51 20.41 21.73
N LYS A 205 0.25 21.38 21.18
CA LYS A 205 -0.14 22.81 21.20
C LYS A 205 -1.33 23.14 20.28
N LYS A 206 -1.72 22.20 19.39
CA LYS A 206 -2.73 22.42 18.35
C LYS A 206 -4.07 21.75 18.63
N LEU A 207 -4.18 20.96 19.71
CA LEU A 207 -5.40 20.21 20.04
C LEU A 207 -6.64 21.09 20.19
N ASN A 208 -6.48 22.29 20.75
CA ASN A 208 -7.56 23.24 21.03
C ASN A 208 -7.74 24.29 19.94
N VAL A 209 -6.99 24.19 18.82
CA VAL A 209 -7.14 25.05 17.65
C VAL A 209 -8.24 24.49 16.75
N MET A 210 -9.07 25.33 16.18
CA MET A 210 -10.13 24.92 15.24
C MET A 210 -9.50 24.24 14.04
N VAL A 211 -10.11 23.15 13.55
CA VAL A 211 -9.57 22.35 12.43
C VAL A 211 -9.34 23.21 11.18
N ARG A 212 -10.20 24.17 10.91
CA ARG A 212 -10.05 25.12 9.79
C ARG A 212 -8.83 26.03 9.86
N GLU A 213 -8.28 26.26 11.05
CA GLU A 213 -7.13 27.13 11.29
C GLU A 213 -5.80 26.37 11.25
N LEU A 214 -5.85 25.04 11.19
CA LEU A 214 -4.68 24.17 11.07
C LEU A 214 -4.12 24.20 9.65
N SER A 215 -2.80 24.17 9.52
CA SER A 215 -2.15 23.86 8.25
C SER A 215 -2.57 22.47 7.76
N LEU A 216 -2.40 22.20 6.45
CA LEU A 216 -2.75 20.91 5.89
C LEU A 216 -2.00 19.75 6.57
N GLY A 217 -0.70 19.94 6.88
CA GLY A 217 0.11 18.96 7.60
C GLY A 217 -0.36 18.73 9.04
N GLU A 218 -0.66 19.79 9.78
CA GLU A 218 -1.22 19.68 11.14
C GLU A 218 -2.57 18.97 11.12
N ARG A 219 -3.43 19.31 10.17
CA ARG A 219 -4.73 18.66 9.98
C ARG A 219 -4.59 17.18 9.67
N MET A 220 -3.69 16.79 8.77
CA MET A 220 -3.45 15.38 8.47
C MET A 220 -2.97 14.61 9.71
N LYS A 221 -2.12 15.19 10.53
CA LYS A 221 -1.70 14.60 11.81
C LYS A 221 -2.90 14.38 12.74
N MET A 222 -3.83 15.33 12.82
CA MET A 222 -5.07 15.17 13.61
C MET A 222 -5.99 14.09 13.04
N GLU A 223 -6.12 14.00 11.69
CA GLU A 223 -6.86 12.92 11.01
C GLU A 223 -6.28 11.54 11.34
N LEU A 224 -4.96 11.41 11.37
CA LEU A 224 -4.29 10.17 11.77
C LEU A 224 -4.57 9.82 13.24
N ILE A 225 -4.52 10.79 14.15
CA ILE A 225 -4.92 10.59 15.57
C ILE A 225 -6.35 10.04 15.60
N ALA A 226 -7.30 10.73 14.97
CA ALA A 226 -8.71 10.33 14.93
C ALA A 226 -8.90 8.89 14.46
N ALA A 227 -8.19 8.52 13.41
CA ALA A 227 -8.23 7.18 12.82
C ALA A 227 -7.64 6.08 13.74
N LEU A 228 -6.73 6.46 14.64
CA LEU A 228 -5.98 5.51 15.47
C LEU A 228 -6.44 5.42 16.92
N LEU A 229 -7.35 6.30 17.39
CA LEU A 229 -7.84 6.32 18.77
C LEU A 229 -8.42 4.98 19.24
N HIS A 230 -9.10 4.25 18.35
CA HIS A 230 -9.72 2.96 18.66
C HIS A 230 -8.79 1.76 18.40
N ARG A 231 -7.50 2.00 18.13
CA ARG A 231 -6.44 1.00 17.91
C ARG A 231 -6.83 -0.05 16.86
N PRO A 232 -7.07 0.35 15.61
CA PRO A 232 -7.44 -0.56 14.53
C PRO A 232 -6.31 -1.56 14.24
N ARG A 233 -6.68 -2.75 13.77
CA ARG A 233 -5.72 -3.78 13.29
C ARG A 233 -5.35 -3.56 11.81
N VAL A 234 -6.20 -2.85 11.05
CA VAL A 234 -6.01 -2.55 9.63
C VAL A 234 -6.17 -1.05 9.42
N LEU A 235 -5.26 -0.46 8.68
CA LEU A 235 -5.30 0.95 8.30
C LEU A 235 -5.27 1.08 6.77
N PHE A 236 -6.33 1.64 6.22
CA PHE A 236 -6.42 2.02 4.81
C PHE A 236 -6.07 3.49 4.68
N LEU A 237 -5.04 3.80 3.90
CA LEU A 237 -4.56 5.17 3.67
C LEU A 237 -4.67 5.49 2.18
N ASP A 238 -5.53 6.45 1.84
CA ASP A 238 -5.71 6.90 0.47
C ASP A 238 -5.06 8.28 0.28
N GLU A 239 -3.83 8.29 -0.21
CA GLU A 239 -3.03 9.48 -0.48
C GLU A 239 -2.83 10.40 0.75
N PRO A 240 -2.35 9.90 1.90
CA PRO A 240 -2.30 10.66 3.15
C PRO A 240 -1.29 11.82 3.13
N THR A 241 -0.38 11.87 2.19
CA THR A 241 0.67 12.89 2.09
C THR A 241 0.43 13.91 0.98
N ILE A 242 -0.70 13.79 0.27
CA ILE A 242 -1.00 14.67 -0.87
C ILE A 242 -1.15 16.12 -0.42
N GLY A 243 -0.45 17.02 -1.13
CA GLY A 243 -0.49 18.46 -0.86
C GLY A 243 0.26 18.91 0.40
N LEU A 244 0.88 17.98 1.15
CA LEU A 244 1.69 18.35 2.30
C LEU A 244 3.06 18.89 1.86
N ASP A 245 3.61 19.79 2.66
CA ASP A 245 5.02 20.21 2.53
C ASP A 245 5.97 19.05 2.87
N VAL A 246 7.23 19.16 2.43
CA VAL A 246 8.24 18.10 2.58
C VAL A 246 8.48 17.69 4.03
N ILE A 247 8.44 18.66 4.97
CA ILE A 247 8.65 18.39 6.41
C ILE A 247 7.47 17.59 6.97
N SER A 248 6.24 17.99 6.64
CA SER A 248 5.02 17.30 7.04
C SER A 248 4.94 15.89 6.44
N GLN A 249 5.29 15.72 5.16
CA GLN A 249 5.37 14.39 4.52
C GLN A 249 6.34 13.48 5.28
N LYS A 250 7.57 13.97 5.57
CA LYS A 250 8.58 13.20 6.31
C LYS A 250 8.10 12.82 7.71
N ALA A 251 7.44 13.74 8.41
CA ALA A 251 6.89 13.47 9.74
C ALA A 251 5.81 12.39 9.71
N VAL A 252 4.88 12.45 8.74
CA VAL A 252 3.84 11.44 8.54
C VAL A 252 4.45 10.07 8.20
N ARG A 253 5.43 10.00 7.31
CA ARG A 253 6.13 8.75 6.97
C ARG A 253 6.81 8.13 8.20
N SER A 254 7.60 8.92 8.91
CA SER A 254 8.30 8.45 10.12
C SER A 254 7.32 7.91 11.15
N PHE A 255 6.21 8.62 11.39
CA PHE A 255 5.15 8.18 12.28
C PHE A 255 4.52 6.86 11.84
N LEU A 256 4.11 6.72 10.58
CA LEU A 256 3.46 5.51 10.07
C LEU A 256 4.38 4.29 10.15
N ARG A 257 5.67 4.46 9.87
CA ARG A 257 6.69 3.40 9.99
C ARG A 257 6.83 2.94 11.44
N GLU A 258 6.97 3.88 12.37
CA GLU A 258 7.12 3.59 13.79
C GLU A 258 5.87 2.92 14.36
N TYR A 259 4.68 3.44 14.00
CA TYR A 259 3.40 2.91 14.43
C TYR A 259 3.18 1.47 13.92
N ASN A 260 3.45 1.21 12.64
CA ASN A 260 3.36 -0.15 12.09
C ASN A 260 4.33 -1.11 12.81
N ARG A 261 5.58 -0.68 13.03
CA ARG A 261 6.59 -1.49 13.72
C ARG A 261 6.19 -1.82 15.16
N LYS A 262 5.66 -0.83 15.90
CA LYS A 262 5.28 -0.96 17.31
C LYS A 262 4.02 -1.80 17.50
N TYR A 263 2.99 -1.55 16.69
CA TYR A 263 1.67 -2.15 16.89
C TYR A 263 1.33 -3.26 15.91
N ARG A 264 2.20 -3.55 14.94
CA ARG A 264 1.96 -4.56 13.90
C ARG A 264 0.64 -4.36 13.16
N VAL A 265 0.22 -3.12 12.98
CA VAL A 265 -0.98 -2.77 12.21
C VAL A 265 -0.74 -3.07 10.74
N THR A 266 -1.67 -3.76 10.10
CA THR A 266 -1.60 -4.01 8.65
C THR A 266 -2.00 -2.73 7.91
N ILE A 267 -1.16 -2.25 7.00
CA ILE A 267 -1.38 -0.98 6.30
C ILE A 267 -1.44 -1.21 4.79
N LEU A 268 -2.50 -0.72 4.16
CA LEU A 268 -2.63 -0.62 2.71
C LEU A 268 -2.63 0.87 2.31
N LEU A 269 -1.55 1.29 1.68
CA LEU A 269 -1.27 2.69 1.34
C LEU A 269 -1.40 2.92 -0.16
N THR A 270 -2.20 3.90 -0.57
CA THR A 270 -2.08 4.49 -1.91
C THR A 270 -1.28 5.79 -1.81
N SER A 271 -0.36 6.01 -2.72
CA SER A 271 0.38 7.27 -2.83
C SER A 271 0.74 7.57 -4.28
N HIS A 272 0.81 8.86 -4.60
CA HIS A 272 1.40 9.38 -5.83
C HIS A 272 2.88 9.75 -5.65
N TYR A 273 3.34 9.85 -4.40
CA TYR A 273 4.73 10.13 -4.10
C TYR A 273 5.51 8.83 -3.92
N MET A 274 6.42 8.54 -4.85
CA MET A 274 7.20 7.31 -4.78
C MET A 274 8.14 7.27 -3.57
N ALA A 275 8.49 8.44 -3.01
CA ALA A 275 9.21 8.51 -1.74
C ALA A 275 8.45 7.84 -0.58
N ASP A 276 7.11 7.94 -0.54
CA ASP A 276 6.30 7.26 0.48
C ASP A 276 6.40 5.75 0.33
N ILE A 277 6.36 5.28 -0.91
CA ILE A 277 6.41 3.85 -1.24
C ILE A 277 7.79 3.27 -0.92
N LYS A 278 8.86 3.92 -1.37
CA LYS A 278 10.24 3.49 -1.09
C LYS A 278 10.58 3.47 0.39
N GLU A 279 10.03 4.43 1.13
CA GLU A 279 10.32 4.58 2.55
C GLU A 279 9.50 3.64 3.45
N LEU A 280 8.28 3.29 3.06
CA LEU A 280 7.30 2.59 3.90
C LEU A 280 7.00 1.16 3.50
N CYS A 281 7.12 0.82 2.21
CA CYS A 281 6.58 -0.43 1.68
C CYS A 281 7.69 -1.37 1.20
N GLU A 282 7.71 -2.60 1.71
CA GLU A 282 8.57 -3.66 1.18
C GLU A 282 7.93 -4.39 -0.01
N ARG A 283 6.59 -4.33 -0.11
CA ARG A 283 5.78 -4.96 -1.15
C ARG A 283 4.83 -3.96 -1.77
N VAL A 284 4.63 -4.10 -3.07
CA VAL A 284 3.68 -3.28 -3.82
C VAL A 284 2.75 -4.13 -4.67
N ILE A 285 1.52 -3.67 -4.79
CA ILE A 285 0.51 -4.17 -5.72
C ILE A 285 0.25 -3.05 -6.73
N VAL A 286 0.48 -3.31 -8.00
CA VAL A 286 0.26 -2.31 -9.07
C VAL A 286 -0.99 -2.65 -9.84
N ILE A 287 -1.87 -1.66 -9.96
CA ILE A 287 -3.11 -1.78 -10.74
C ILE A 287 -3.12 -0.80 -11.92
N HIS A 288 -3.64 -1.25 -13.06
CA HIS A 288 -3.79 -0.46 -14.27
C HIS A 288 -5.12 -0.78 -14.96
N LYS A 289 -5.91 0.25 -15.27
CA LYS A 289 -7.23 0.12 -15.93
C LYS A 289 -8.16 -0.92 -15.25
N GLY A 290 -8.09 -0.97 -13.91
CA GLY A 290 -8.87 -1.88 -13.09
C GLY A 290 -8.27 -3.27 -12.90
N ASN A 291 -7.17 -3.64 -13.57
CA ASN A 291 -6.52 -4.94 -13.46
C ASN A 291 -5.27 -4.88 -12.57
N LYS A 292 -4.99 -5.95 -11.83
CA LYS A 292 -3.72 -6.12 -11.13
C LYS A 292 -2.65 -6.58 -12.13
N ILE A 293 -1.57 -5.80 -12.27
CA ILE A 293 -0.48 -6.10 -13.22
C ILE A 293 0.82 -6.51 -12.54
N TYR A 294 0.97 -6.20 -11.25
CA TYR A 294 2.11 -6.64 -10.44
C TYR A 294 1.68 -6.86 -8.98
N ASP A 295 2.32 -7.82 -8.32
CA ASP A 295 2.16 -8.10 -6.91
C ASP A 295 3.44 -8.76 -6.39
N GLY A 296 4.24 -8.04 -5.63
CA GLY A 296 5.53 -8.57 -5.17
C GLY A 296 6.39 -7.54 -4.45
N ALA A 297 7.60 -7.96 -4.09
CA ALA A 297 8.58 -7.10 -3.42
C ALA A 297 8.95 -5.89 -4.28
N LEU A 298 9.10 -4.72 -3.63
CA LEU A 298 9.48 -3.47 -4.30
C LEU A 298 10.86 -3.59 -4.97
N ASP A 299 11.83 -4.20 -4.30
CA ASP A 299 13.16 -4.44 -4.84
C ASP A 299 13.15 -5.26 -6.15
N ARG A 300 12.23 -6.23 -6.27
CA ARG A 300 12.06 -7.02 -7.51
C ARG A 300 11.45 -6.19 -8.63
N LEU A 301 10.55 -5.28 -8.29
CA LEU A 301 10.00 -4.34 -9.27
C LEU A 301 11.09 -3.40 -9.79
N GLU A 302 11.94 -2.87 -8.91
CA GLU A 302 13.08 -2.00 -9.28
C GLU A 302 14.15 -2.74 -10.10
N ALA A 303 14.39 -4.01 -9.81
CA ALA A 303 15.31 -4.83 -10.59
C ALA A 303 14.77 -5.15 -11.99
N GLY A 304 13.44 -5.15 -12.19
CA GLY A 304 12.82 -5.54 -13.45
C GLY A 304 13.07 -7.01 -13.80
N SER A 305 13.16 -7.33 -15.09
CA SER A 305 13.47 -8.68 -15.58
C SER A 305 14.98 -9.01 -15.64
N GLY A 306 15.83 -8.17 -15.06
CA GLY A 306 17.29 -8.29 -15.06
C GLY A 306 17.94 -7.55 -13.88
N SER A 307 19.17 -7.07 -14.07
CA SER A 307 19.86 -6.25 -13.08
C SER A 307 19.25 -4.85 -12.96
N ARG A 308 19.41 -4.23 -11.79
CA ARG A 308 19.01 -2.83 -11.57
C ARG A 308 19.62 -1.94 -12.65
N LYS A 309 18.81 -1.09 -13.26
CA LYS A 309 19.26 -0.10 -14.24
C LYS A 309 19.64 1.19 -13.54
N LYS A 310 20.64 1.88 -14.08
CA LYS A 310 21.04 3.23 -13.66
C LYS A 310 20.92 4.21 -14.82
N ILE A 311 20.75 5.47 -14.47
CA ILE A 311 20.77 6.59 -15.39
C ILE A 311 22.07 7.33 -15.14
N LEU A 312 22.87 7.47 -16.18
CA LEU A 312 24.04 8.32 -16.18
C LEU A 312 23.71 9.53 -17.06
N THR A 313 23.73 10.72 -16.47
CA THR A 313 23.53 11.98 -17.18
C THR A 313 24.82 12.77 -17.16
N PHE A 314 25.26 13.27 -18.32
CA PHE A 314 26.45 14.09 -18.39
C PHE A 314 26.30 15.26 -19.35
N LEU A 315 27.08 16.32 -19.10
CA LEU A 315 27.20 17.49 -19.97
C LEU A 315 28.60 17.49 -20.59
N PRO A 316 28.74 17.49 -21.92
CA PRO A 316 30.02 17.70 -22.58
C PRO A 316 30.67 19.00 -22.13
N GLY A 317 32.01 18.97 -21.97
CA GLY A 317 32.79 20.12 -21.50
C GLY A 317 33.03 21.16 -22.58
N ASP A 318 33.02 20.73 -23.84
CA ASP A 318 33.24 21.60 -25.01
C ASP A 318 32.58 20.98 -26.28
N THR A 319 32.77 21.67 -27.41
CA THR A 319 32.21 21.28 -28.71
C THR A 319 33.00 20.14 -29.40
N SER A 320 34.09 19.64 -28.79
CA SER A 320 34.84 18.50 -29.32
C SER A 320 34.13 17.17 -29.10
N PHE A 321 33.17 17.12 -28.17
CA PHE A 321 32.40 15.91 -27.91
C PHE A 321 31.38 15.65 -29.03
N PRO A 322 31.35 14.43 -29.61
CA PRO A 322 30.48 14.14 -30.76
C PRO A 322 28.99 14.28 -30.41
N GLU A 323 28.26 15.06 -31.19
CA GLU A 323 26.82 15.25 -31.00
C GLU A 323 25.98 13.97 -31.19
N THR A 324 26.47 13.04 -32.00
CA THR A 324 25.83 11.76 -32.31
C THR A 324 26.36 10.60 -31.47
N TRP A 325 27.07 10.93 -30.36
CA TRP A 325 27.64 9.90 -29.51
C TRP A 325 26.56 8.99 -28.92
N THR A 326 26.82 7.70 -28.90
CA THR A 326 25.97 6.67 -28.29
C THR A 326 26.85 5.67 -27.54
N SER A 327 26.39 5.21 -26.39
CA SER A 327 27.10 4.20 -25.61
C SER A 327 26.87 2.80 -26.20
N GLY A 328 27.92 1.98 -26.23
CA GLY A 328 27.83 0.55 -26.58
C GLY A 328 27.13 -0.31 -25.48
N HIS A 329 26.92 0.24 -24.29
CA HIS A 329 26.44 -0.51 -23.13
C HIS A 329 25.05 -0.08 -22.62
N GLY A 330 24.37 0.84 -23.35
CA GLY A 330 23.07 1.36 -22.89
C GLY A 330 22.31 2.18 -23.92
N GLU A 331 21.06 2.46 -23.61
CA GLU A 331 20.22 3.35 -24.41
C GLU A 331 20.63 4.80 -24.17
N THR A 332 21.06 5.51 -25.21
CA THR A 332 21.52 6.89 -25.14
C THR A 332 20.47 7.84 -25.72
N LYS A 333 20.18 8.92 -24.99
CA LYS A 333 19.35 10.04 -25.45
C LYS A 333 20.12 11.35 -25.24
N ARG A 334 20.01 12.27 -26.22
CA ARG A 334 20.52 13.62 -26.10
C ARG A 334 19.35 14.58 -26.02
N ASP A 335 19.40 15.47 -25.07
CA ASP A 335 18.49 16.61 -24.96
C ASP A 335 19.00 17.75 -25.87
N PRO A 336 18.25 18.13 -26.90
CA PRO A 336 18.72 19.17 -27.85
C PRO A 336 18.76 20.56 -27.25
N GLU A 337 17.98 20.86 -26.19
CA GLU A 337 17.92 22.18 -25.56
C GLU A 337 19.07 22.40 -24.59
N THR A 338 19.38 21.40 -23.77
CA THR A 338 20.43 21.48 -22.73
C THR A 338 21.77 20.94 -23.19
N GLY A 339 21.80 20.17 -24.28
CA GLY A 339 22.98 19.47 -24.77
C GLY A 339 23.41 18.27 -23.88
N LYS A 340 22.66 17.93 -22.84
CA LYS A 340 22.94 16.82 -21.94
C LYS A 340 22.66 15.47 -22.61
N PHE A 341 23.54 14.53 -22.33
CA PHE A 341 23.32 13.13 -22.67
C PHE A 341 22.83 12.36 -21.47
N THR A 342 21.89 11.45 -21.70
CA THR A 342 21.38 10.51 -20.71
C THR A 342 21.57 9.11 -21.22
N VAL A 343 22.28 8.27 -20.46
CA VAL A 343 22.51 6.86 -20.79
C VAL A 343 21.83 5.98 -19.76
N ARG A 344 20.96 5.10 -20.23
CA ARG A 344 20.27 4.13 -19.40
C ARG A 344 20.96 2.77 -19.54
N THR A 345 21.57 2.28 -18.48
CA THR A 345 22.45 1.10 -18.52
C THR A 345 22.24 0.20 -17.29
N PRO A 346 22.52 -1.13 -17.37
CA PRO A 346 22.59 -1.99 -16.20
C PRO A 346 23.61 -1.49 -15.17
N SER A 347 23.34 -1.68 -13.89
CA SER A 347 24.22 -1.24 -12.79
C SER A 347 25.65 -1.78 -12.92
N GLU A 348 25.79 -2.98 -13.48
CA GLU A 348 27.08 -3.67 -13.67
C GLU A 348 27.97 -3.00 -14.74
N THR A 349 27.36 -2.36 -15.72
CA THR A 349 28.07 -1.73 -16.84
C THR A 349 28.32 -0.24 -16.65
N ILE A 350 27.88 0.34 -15.50
CA ILE A 350 27.98 1.78 -15.23
C ILE A 350 29.44 2.30 -15.28
N VAL A 351 30.40 1.50 -14.80
CA VAL A 351 31.82 1.85 -14.82
C VAL A 351 32.34 1.89 -16.25
N ALA A 352 31.97 0.89 -17.08
CA ALA A 352 32.36 0.84 -18.48
C ALA A 352 31.81 2.04 -19.26
N VAL A 353 30.54 2.38 -19.06
CA VAL A 353 29.91 3.58 -19.66
C VAL A 353 30.63 4.86 -19.22
N SER A 354 30.96 4.98 -17.93
CA SER A 354 31.68 6.15 -17.43
C SER A 354 33.06 6.28 -18.06
N GLN A 355 33.81 5.18 -18.21
CA GLN A 355 35.10 5.15 -18.89
C GLN A 355 34.99 5.50 -20.38
N GLU A 356 33.98 4.98 -21.06
CA GLU A 356 33.68 5.30 -22.47
C GLU A 356 33.45 6.80 -22.66
N ILE A 357 32.63 7.41 -21.79
CA ILE A 357 32.36 8.86 -21.83
C ILE A 357 33.63 9.68 -21.61
N LEU A 358 34.38 9.38 -20.54
CA LEU A 358 35.58 10.12 -20.18
C LEU A 358 36.75 9.97 -21.17
N SER A 359 36.76 8.84 -21.92
CA SER A 359 37.74 8.63 -22.98
C SER A 359 37.39 9.31 -24.31
N THR A 360 36.09 9.64 -24.50
CA THR A 360 35.62 10.28 -25.73
C THR A 360 35.93 11.77 -25.77
N GLY A 361 35.90 12.47 -24.63
CA GLY A 361 36.17 13.89 -24.56
C GLY A 361 35.96 14.49 -23.18
N PRO A 362 36.22 15.81 -23.03
CA PRO A 362 36.03 16.49 -21.76
C PRO A 362 34.54 16.53 -21.35
N VAL A 363 34.30 16.33 -20.06
CA VAL A 363 32.99 16.32 -19.43
C VAL A 363 32.92 17.44 -18.40
N ALA A 364 31.90 18.30 -18.48
CA ALA A 364 31.71 19.40 -17.54
C ALA A 364 30.99 18.93 -16.26
N ASP A 365 30.08 18.01 -16.39
CA ASP A 365 29.28 17.46 -15.27
C ASP A 365 28.88 16.02 -15.58
N ILE A 366 28.84 15.17 -14.55
CA ILE A 366 28.39 13.78 -14.64
C ILE A 366 27.63 13.39 -13.36
N THR A 367 26.44 12.86 -13.55
CA THR A 367 25.59 12.39 -12.47
C THR A 367 25.16 10.95 -12.72
N ILE A 368 25.19 10.11 -11.69
CA ILE A 368 24.76 8.71 -11.76
C ILE A 368 23.66 8.51 -10.73
N GLU A 369 22.49 8.12 -11.18
CA GLU A 369 21.31 7.93 -10.35
C GLU A 369 20.66 6.57 -10.63
N ASP A 370 19.87 6.09 -9.67
CA ASP A 370 18.97 4.96 -9.92
C ASP A 370 17.80 5.41 -10.80
N VAL A 371 17.27 4.52 -11.64
CA VAL A 371 16.08 4.83 -12.42
C VAL A 371 14.94 5.17 -11.46
N PRO A 372 14.28 6.32 -11.64
CA PRO A 372 13.11 6.68 -10.84
C PRO A 372 12.05 5.58 -10.85
N LEU A 373 11.46 5.28 -9.69
CA LEU A 373 10.41 4.25 -9.58
C LEU A 373 9.20 4.59 -10.45
N GLU A 374 8.94 5.88 -10.65
CA GLU A 374 7.93 6.41 -11.55
C GLU A 374 8.10 5.90 -12.98
N ASP A 375 9.34 5.93 -13.49
CA ASP A 375 9.68 5.48 -14.84
C ASP A 375 9.51 3.97 -14.98
N ILE A 376 9.95 3.21 -13.96
CA ILE A 376 9.78 1.75 -13.93
C ILE A 376 8.29 1.37 -13.99
N ILE A 377 7.46 2.06 -13.23
CA ILE A 377 6.01 1.84 -13.23
C ILE A 377 5.38 2.27 -14.55
N ALA A 378 5.84 3.37 -15.17
CA ALA A 378 5.37 3.82 -16.48
C ALA A 378 5.71 2.80 -17.58
N GLU A 379 6.92 2.21 -17.55
CA GLU A 379 7.30 1.12 -18.46
C GLU A 379 6.39 -0.12 -18.26
N LEU A 380 6.05 -0.44 -17.02
CA LEU A 380 5.14 -1.54 -16.72
C LEU A 380 3.74 -1.29 -17.31
N PHE A 381 3.21 -0.07 -17.26
CA PHE A 381 1.93 0.27 -17.86
C PHE A 381 1.97 0.15 -19.38
N THR A 382 3.01 0.70 -20.02
CA THR A 382 3.17 0.66 -21.46
C THR A 382 3.29 -0.79 -22.00
N SER A 383 4.09 -1.62 -21.31
CA SER A 383 4.26 -3.03 -21.68
C SER A 383 2.96 -3.85 -21.52
N ASN A 384 2.15 -3.51 -20.52
CA ASN A 384 0.86 -4.16 -20.32
C ASN A 384 -0.18 -3.72 -21.36
N ASP A 385 -0.18 -2.44 -21.74
CA ASP A 385 -1.07 -1.93 -22.81
C ASP A 385 -0.77 -2.56 -24.16
N ALA A 386 0.51 -2.76 -24.49
CA ALA A 386 0.92 -3.45 -25.71
C ALA A 386 0.45 -4.91 -25.75
N LYS A 387 0.44 -5.62 -24.61
CA LYS A 387 -0.07 -7.00 -24.50
C LYS A 387 -1.60 -7.10 -24.56
N SER A 388 -2.30 -6.00 -24.30
CA SER A 388 -3.77 -5.93 -24.22
C SER A 388 -4.42 -5.51 -25.53
N GLN A 389 -3.66 -5.11 -26.57
CA GLN A 389 -4.17 -4.84 -27.89
C GLN A 389 -4.33 -6.18 -28.63
N PRO A 390 -5.54 -6.54 -29.11
CA PRO A 390 -5.71 -7.71 -29.97
C PRO A 390 -4.95 -7.49 -31.30
N ALA A 391 -4.26 -8.54 -31.73
CA ALA A 391 -3.56 -8.58 -33.02
C ALA A 391 -4.54 -8.48 -34.19
#